data_a8354f39f04f0d5eee68ac2280231730
#
_entry.id   a8354f39f04f0d5eee68ac2280231730
#
_cell.length_a   1.000
_cell.length_b   1.000
_cell.length_c   1.000
_cell.angle_alpha   90.00
_cell.angle_beta   90.00
_cell.angle_gamma   90.00
#
_symmetry.space_group_name_H-M   'P 1'
#
loop_
_entity.id
_entity.type
_entity.pdbx_description
1 polymer ?
#
loop_
_entity_poly.entity_id
_entity_poly.type
_entity_poly.pdbx_seq_one_letter_code
_entity_poly.pdbx_strand_id
1 'polypeptide(L)'
;DFSYIAPDIPEFDFSKCTGCMTCVNECPDTAILGKVTEDHVLQEYLAGVDDPDERAHLEKQFTETNKFRKKFERQGEEPGMFGIFIDPTKCKGCSECVEACDDLGYHALKMIPKQDNTVPAYQKMIDFYRELPATPKRFISDRLPVDYMLSESAMLFVGGAGSCAGCGEASALRMMLATTGYQ
;
A
#
# COMPACT_ATOMS: atom_id res chain seq x y z
N ASP A 1 -11.92 -19.69 8.80
CA ASP A 1 -11.51 -18.58 7.97
C ASP A 1 -11.77 -17.26 8.69
N PHE A 2 -10.74 -16.42 8.81
CA PHE A 2 -10.82 -15.11 9.48
C PHE A 2 -10.80 -13.95 8.49
N SER A 3 -10.99 -14.23 7.20
CA SER A 3 -11.13 -13.21 6.18
C SER A 3 -12.33 -12.30 6.49
N TYR A 4 -12.15 -11.01 6.27
CA TYR A 4 -13.20 -9.99 6.48
C TYR A 4 -13.69 -9.80 7.91
N ILE A 5 -13.04 -10.39 8.92
CA ILE A 5 -13.52 -10.40 10.32
C ILE A 5 -13.56 -9.00 10.94
N ALA A 6 -12.67 -8.10 10.55
CA ALA A 6 -12.60 -6.76 11.13
C ALA A 6 -13.88 -5.97 10.86
N PRO A 7 -14.49 -5.32 11.88
CA PRO A 7 -15.64 -4.44 11.67
C PRO A 7 -15.26 -3.13 10.96
N ASP A 8 -14.02 -2.70 11.14
CA ASP A 8 -13.48 -1.46 10.58
C ASP A 8 -12.33 -1.73 9.63
N ILE A 9 -12.05 -0.78 8.74
CA ILE A 9 -10.95 -0.83 7.77
C ILE A 9 -10.37 0.58 7.62
N PRO A 10 -9.04 0.74 7.40
CA PRO A 10 -8.48 2.06 7.14
C PRO A 10 -8.92 2.59 5.77
N GLU A 11 -9.31 3.87 5.73
CA GLU A 11 -9.53 4.66 4.53
C GLU A 11 -8.31 5.53 4.26
N PHE A 12 -7.90 5.62 3.00
CA PHE A 12 -6.71 6.36 2.57
C PHE A 12 -7.06 7.73 2.01
N ASP A 13 -6.42 8.77 2.56
CA ASP A 13 -6.44 10.14 2.04
C ASP A 13 -5.13 10.43 1.30
N PHE A 14 -5.16 10.28 -0.02
CA PHE A 14 -4.00 10.49 -0.88
C PHE A 14 -3.41 11.90 -0.79
N SER A 15 -4.22 12.91 -0.47
CA SER A 15 -3.79 14.32 -0.41
C SER A 15 -2.80 14.61 0.72
N LYS A 16 -2.75 13.76 1.74
CA LYS A 16 -1.91 13.90 2.92
C LYS A 16 -0.71 12.95 2.93
N CYS A 17 -0.71 11.96 2.06
CA CYS A 17 0.33 10.92 2.06
C CYS A 17 1.65 11.42 1.48
N THR A 18 2.75 11.10 2.16
CA THR A 18 4.13 11.47 1.75
C THR A 18 4.92 10.30 1.14
N GLY A 19 4.36 9.09 1.15
CA GLY A 19 5.05 7.88 0.68
C GLY A 19 6.15 7.39 1.63
N CYS A 20 6.01 7.63 2.94
CA CYS A 20 7.01 7.22 3.94
C CYS A 20 7.08 5.70 4.13
N MET A 21 6.03 4.95 3.79
CA MET A 21 5.92 3.48 3.90
C MET A 21 5.78 2.95 5.33
N THR A 22 5.71 3.80 6.36
CA THR A 22 5.64 3.34 7.76
C THR A 22 4.39 2.48 7.99
N CYS A 23 3.22 2.90 7.51
CA CYS A 23 1.98 2.11 7.63
C CYS A 23 2.07 0.73 6.97
N VAL A 24 2.82 0.61 5.87
CA VAL A 24 3.05 -0.67 5.19
C VAL A 24 3.98 -1.55 6.02
N ASN A 25 5.02 -0.96 6.63
CA ASN A 25 5.97 -1.69 7.48
C ASN A 25 5.31 -2.21 8.76
N GLU A 26 4.49 -1.38 9.41
CA GLU A 26 3.86 -1.72 10.70
C GLU A 26 2.72 -2.74 10.57
N CYS A 27 2.19 -2.99 9.37
CA CYS A 27 1.11 -3.95 9.20
C CYS A 27 1.61 -5.40 9.30
N PRO A 28 1.30 -6.16 10.38
CA PRO A 28 1.81 -7.52 10.57
C PRO A 28 1.20 -8.52 9.59
N ASP A 29 0.04 -8.21 9.03
CA ASP A 29 -0.74 -9.12 8.17
C ASP A 29 -0.55 -8.87 6.67
N THR A 30 0.34 -7.95 6.29
CA THR A 30 0.51 -7.58 4.88
C THR A 30 -0.82 -7.13 4.23
N ALA A 31 -1.69 -6.54 5.04
CA ALA A 31 -2.98 -6.05 4.57
C ALA A 31 -2.90 -4.68 3.90
N ILE A 32 -1.89 -3.88 4.23
CA ILE A 32 -1.63 -2.60 3.59
C ILE A 32 -0.38 -2.70 2.74
N LEU A 33 -0.50 -2.29 1.49
CA LEU A 33 0.52 -2.46 0.45
C LEU A 33 0.84 -1.10 -0.17
N GLY A 34 2.13 -0.87 -0.45
CA GLY A 34 2.59 0.25 -1.24
C GLY A 34 2.96 -0.18 -2.65
N LYS A 35 2.78 0.70 -3.62
CA LYS A 35 3.27 0.52 -4.99
C LYS A 35 3.72 1.85 -5.57
N VAL A 36 4.76 1.83 -6.40
CA VAL A 36 5.13 2.96 -7.25
C VAL A 36 4.99 2.53 -8.69
N THR A 37 4.21 3.30 -9.45
CA THR A 37 3.95 3.04 -10.87
C THR A 37 4.33 4.28 -11.68
N GLU A 38 5.00 4.09 -12.80
CA GLU A 38 5.33 5.18 -13.71
C GLU A 38 4.07 5.83 -14.28
N ASP A 39 4.10 7.15 -14.48
CA ASP A 39 2.90 7.91 -14.86
C ASP A 39 2.21 7.33 -16.10
N HIS A 40 2.99 7.05 -17.17
CA HIS A 40 2.42 6.53 -18.42
C HIS A 40 1.79 5.15 -18.23
N VAL A 41 2.42 4.28 -17.44
CA VAL A 41 1.90 2.94 -17.13
C VAL A 41 0.59 3.06 -16.35
N LEU A 42 0.55 3.92 -15.32
CA LEU A 42 -0.67 4.13 -14.55
C LEU A 42 -1.83 4.61 -15.43
N GLN A 43 -1.56 5.56 -16.34
CA GLN A 43 -2.59 6.07 -17.24
C GLN A 43 -3.09 5.01 -18.23
N GLU A 44 -2.20 4.14 -18.72
CA GLU A 44 -2.58 3.02 -19.58
C GLU A 44 -3.54 2.06 -18.86
N TYR A 45 -3.21 1.65 -17.63
CA TYR A 45 -4.06 0.75 -16.84
C TYR A 45 -5.39 1.39 -16.45
N LEU A 46 -5.39 2.66 -16.04
CA LEU A 46 -6.62 3.39 -15.72
C LEU A 46 -7.52 3.56 -16.95
N ALA A 47 -6.95 3.77 -18.13
CA ALA A 47 -7.71 3.85 -19.38
C ALA A 47 -8.41 2.53 -19.74
N GLY A 48 -7.90 1.39 -19.25
CA GLY A 48 -8.54 0.07 -19.40
C GLY A 48 -9.74 -0.15 -18.49
N VAL A 49 -9.98 0.74 -17.51
CA VAL A 49 -11.17 0.64 -16.63
C VAL A 49 -12.35 1.32 -17.29
N ASP A 50 -13.37 0.56 -17.65
CA ASP A 50 -14.55 1.05 -18.39
C ASP A 50 -15.45 1.97 -17.55
N ASP A 51 -15.63 1.65 -16.26
CA ASP A 51 -16.49 2.40 -15.35
C ASP A 51 -15.78 3.69 -14.88
N PRO A 52 -16.32 4.90 -15.23
CA PRO A 52 -15.71 6.17 -14.82
C PRO A 52 -15.64 6.38 -13.32
N ASP A 53 -16.63 5.92 -12.56
CA ASP A 53 -16.67 6.04 -11.09
C ASP A 53 -15.63 5.15 -10.44
N GLU A 54 -15.48 3.94 -10.94
CA GLU A 54 -14.42 3.02 -10.52
C GLU A 54 -13.03 3.59 -10.84
N ARG A 55 -12.82 4.08 -12.06
CA ARG A 55 -11.57 4.74 -12.47
C ARG A 55 -11.21 5.90 -11.53
N ALA A 56 -12.15 6.80 -11.26
CA ALA A 56 -11.94 7.93 -10.36
C ALA A 56 -11.64 7.48 -8.91
N HIS A 57 -12.19 6.34 -8.48
CA HIS A 57 -11.89 5.75 -7.19
C HIS A 57 -10.48 5.15 -7.13
N LEU A 58 -10.05 4.47 -8.18
CA LEU A 58 -8.70 3.92 -8.31
C LEU A 58 -7.63 5.01 -8.39
N GLU A 59 -7.88 6.10 -9.13
CA GLU A 59 -6.98 7.26 -9.18
C GLU A 59 -6.68 7.82 -7.78
N LYS A 60 -7.68 7.85 -6.89
CA LYS A 60 -7.53 8.32 -5.49
C LYS A 60 -6.66 7.42 -4.61
N GLN A 61 -6.24 6.26 -5.10
CA GLN A 61 -5.26 5.44 -4.39
C GLN A 61 -3.82 5.91 -4.62
N PHE A 62 -3.60 6.83 -5.56
CA PHE A 62 -2.28 7.34 -5.93
C PHE A 62 -2.07 8.79 -5.54
N THR A 63 -0.83 9.12 -5.20
CA THR A 63 -0.41 10.46 -4.83
C THR A 63 0.95 10.80 -5.40
N GLU A 64 1.15 12.09 -5.64
CA GLU A 64 2.45 12.66 -5.98
C GLU A 64 3.25 12.89 -4.70
N THR A 65 4.44 12.34 -4.63
CA THR A 65 5.31 12.53 -3.46
C THR A 65 6.64 13.19 -3.83
N ASN A 66 7.25 13.85 -2.86
CA ASN A 66 8.60 14.38 -3.05
C ASN A 66 9.61 13.27 -3.35
N LYS A 67 9.40 12.08 -2.74
CA LYS A 67 10.30 10.93 -2.82
C LYS A 67 10.27 10.25 -4.17
N PHE A 68 9.09 10.02 -4.74
CA PHE A 68 8.93 9.22 -5.95
C PHE A 68 8.64 10.04 -7.20
N ARG A 69 8.22 11.30 -7.06
CA ARG A 69 8.00 12.22 -8.19
C ARG A 69 9.08 13.29 -8.25
N LYS A 70 9.07 14.26 -7.36
CA LYS A 70 9.92 15.47 -7.48
C LYS A 70 11.42 15.17 -7.49
N LYS A 71 11.87 14.13 -6.78
CA LYS A 71 13.27 13.69 -6.81
C LYS A 71 13.68 13.24 -8.22
N PHE A 72 12.87 12.41 -8.86
CA PHE A 72 13.15 11.85 -10.19
C PHE A 72 13.04 12.91 -11.28
N GLU A 73 12.04 13.79 -11.22
CA GLU A 73 11.92 14.94 -12.13
C GLU A 73 13.18 15.83 -12.11
N ARG A 74 13.74 16.10 -10.89
CA ARG A 74 14.98 16.88 -10.76
C ARG A 74 16.21 16.18 -11.36
N GLN A 75 16.18 14.86 -11.45
CA GLN A 75 17.23 14.03 -12.04
C GLN A 75 17.06 13.86 -13.56
N GLY A 76 15.95 14.36 -14.13
CA GLY A 76 15.61 14.15 -15.53
C GLY A 76 15.16 12.73 -15.83
N GLU A 77 14.74 11.99 -14.78
CA GLU A 77 14.21 10.64 -14.88
C GLU A 77 12.69 10.65 -14.82
N GLU A 78 12.08 9.62 -15.39
CA GLU A 78 10.62 9.47 -15.34
C GLU A 78 10.14 9.32 -13.89
N PRO A 79 9.17 10.14 -13.45
CA PRO A 79 8.62 10.10 -12.11
C PRO A 79 7.67 8.91 -11.93
N GLY A 80 7.37 8.62 -10.67
CA GLY A 80 6.38 7.62 -10.28
C GLY A 80 5.29 8.20 -9.39
N MET A 81 4.08 7.65 -9.57
CA MET A 81 2.96 7.83 -8.67
C MET A 81 3.01 6.78 -7.57
N PHE A 82 2.91 7.22 -6.32
CA PHE A 82 2.89 6.33 -5.16
C PHE A 82 1.45 5.99 -4.78
N GLY A 83 1.16 4.72 -4.59
CA GLY A 83 -0.17 4.25 -4.19
C GLY A 83 -0.16 3.42 -2.90
N ILE A 84 -1.26 3.51 -2.14
CA ILE A 84 -1.56 2.68 -0.99
C ILE A 84 -2.82 1.86 -1.28
N PHE A 85 -2.73 0.56 -1.02
CA PHE A 85 -3.79 -0.41 -1.24
C PHE A 85 -4.01 -1.25 0.02
N ILE A 86 -5.27 -1.53 0.33
CA ILE A 86 -5.65 -2.23 1.55
C ILE A 86 -6.42 -3.49 1.18
N ASP A 87 -5.86 -4.64 1.54
CA ASP A 87 -6.48 -5.95 1.30
C ASP A 87 -7.54 -6.22 2.40
N PRO A 88 -8.84 -6.19 2.05
CA PRO A 88 -9.91 -6.35 3.02
C PRO A 88 -9.98 -7.79 3.57
N THR A 89 -9.36 -8.76 2.90
CA THR A 89 -9.33 -10.16 3.33
C THR A 89 -8.33 -10.39 4.46
N LYS A 90 -7.28 -9.56 4.52
CA LYS A 90 -6.18 -9.68 5.47
C LYS A 90 -6.28 -8.67 6.61
N CYS A 91 -6.94 -7.53 6.40
CA CYS A 91 -7.04 -6.47 7.39
C CYS A 91 -7.83 -6.96 8.62
N LYS A 92 -7.19 -6.86 9.80
CA LYS A 92 -7.78 -7.20 11.10
C LYS A 92 -8.39 -6.01 11.85
N GLY A 93 -8.27 -4.79 11.31
CA GLY A 93 -8.78 -3.58 11.96
C GLY A 93 -8.01 -3.18 13.22
N CYS A 94 -6.71 -3.54 13.32
CA CYS A 94 -5.90 -3.28 14.51
C CYS A 94 -5.52 -1.81 14.72
N SER A 95 -5.72 -0.94 13.73
CA SER A 95 -5.41 0.50 13.72
C SER A 95 -3.92 0.88 13.70
N GLU A 96 -2.98 -0.06 13.80
CA GLU A 96 -1.53 0.23 13.83
C GLU A 96 -1.06 1.15 12.68
N CYS A 97 -1.58 0.92 11.47
CA CYS A 97 -1.23 1.75 10.32
C CYS A 97 -1.73 3.20 10.44
N VAL A 98 -2.85 3.40 11.13
CA VAL A 98 -3.42 4.74 11.40
C VAL A 98 -2.60 5.43 12.49
N GLU A 99 -2.33 4.75 13.62
CA GLU A 99 -1.52 5.28 14.71
C GLU A 99 -0.12 5.64 14.22
N ALA A 100 0.54 4.76 13.47
CA ALA A 100 1.85 5.06 12.89
C ALA A 100 1.85 6.26 11.92
N CYS A 101 0.75 6.50 11.21
CA CYS A 101 0.59 7.66 10.34
C CYS A 101 0.35 8.94 11.14
N ASP A 102 -0.43 8.85 12.21
CA ASP A 102 -0.77 9.96 13.09
C ASP A 102 0.43 10.41 13.93
N ASP A 103 1.24 9.48 14.43
CA ASP A 103 2.48 9.76 15.17
C ASP A 103 3.49 10.55 14.32
N LEU A 104 3.47 10.36 13.01
CA LEU A 104 4.28 11.14 12.05
C LEU A 104 3.63 12.47 11.66
N GLY A 105 2.42 12.76 12.12
CA GLY A 105 1.67 13.98 11.84
C GLY A 105 1.08 14.08 10.44
N TYR A 106 1.00 12.98 9.69
CA TYR A 106 0.48 13.00 8.31
C TYR A 106 -1.04 12.81 8.22
N HIS A 107 -1.64 12.02 9.12
CA HIS A 107 -3.08 11.78 9.17
C HIS A 107 -3.70 11.36 7.81
N ALA A 108 -2.95 10.57 7.04
CA ALA A 108 -3.36 10.11 5.72
C ALA A 108 -4.23 8.83 5.76
N LEU A 109 -4.40 8.25 6.95
CA LEU A 109 -5.24 7.07 7.18
C LEU A 109 -6.20 7.34 8.33
N LYS A 110 -7.42 6.82 8.24
CA LYS A 110 -8.38 6.81 9.34
C LYS A 110 -9.20 5.53 9.30
N MET A 111 -9.58 4.99 10.47
CA MET A 111 -10.49 3.84 10.52
C MET A 111 -11.91 4.28 10.17
N ILE A 112 -12.56 3.50 9.31
CA ILE A 112 -13.98 3.64 8.97
C ILE A 112 -14.70 2.31 9.19
N PRO A 113 -15.98 2.32 9.63
CA PRO A 113 -16.77 1.10 9.71
C PRO A 113 -17.04 0.53 8.32
N LYS A 114 -16.95 -0.80 8.20
CA LYS A 114 -17.31 -1.49 6.96
C LYS A 114 -18.82 -1.42 6.74
N GLN A 115 -19.21 -1.03 5.53
CA GLN A 115 -20.58 -1.05 5.02
C GLN A 115 -20.70 -2.13 3.93
N ASP A 116 -21.88 -2.42 3.46
CA ASP A 116 -22.15 -3.49 2.50
C ASP A 116 -21.31 -3.39 1.21
N ASN A 117 -21.02 -2.16 0.76
CA ASN A 117 -20.21 -1.91 -0.45
C ASN A 117 -18.69 -1.76 -0.18
N THR A 118 -18.25 -1.70 1.07
CA THR A 118 -16.86 -1.44 1.41
C THR A 118 -15.95 -2.57 0.94
N VAL A 119 -16.29 -3.82 1.29
CA VAL A 119 -15.47 -4.98 0.90
C VAL A 119 -15.35 -5.14 -0.61
N PRO A 120 -16.43 -5.07 -1.40
CA PRO A 120 -16.33 -5.11 -2.86
C PRO A 120 -15.46 -3.98 -3.45
N ALA A 121 -15.55 -2.76 -2.93
CA ALA A 121 -14.75 -1.62 -3.40
C ALA A 121 -13.24 -1.84 -3.13
N TYR A 122 -12.89 -2.28 -1.92
CA TYR A 122 -11.49 -2.58 -1.57
C TYR A 122 -10.95 -3.79 -2.32
N GLN A 123 -11.80 -4.78 -2.62
CA GLN A 123 -11.41 -5.93 -3.44
C GLN A 123 -11.01 -5.48 -4.86
N LYS A 124 -11.78 -4.62 -5.48
CA LYS A 124 -11.44 -4.04 -6.80
C LYS A 124 -10.10 -3.29 -6.76
N MET A 125 -9.83 -2.54 -5.69
CA MET A 125 -8.53 -1.86 -5.52
C MET A 125 -7.37 -2.86 -5.44
N ILE A 126 -7.52 -3.96 -4.71
CA ILE A 126 -6.50 -5.01 -4.62
C ILE A 126 -6.32 -5.76 -5.94
N ASP A 127 -7.40 -6.01 -6.66
CA ASP A 127 -7.32 -6.65 -7.98
C ASP A 127 -6.58 -5.74 -8.97
N PHE A 128 -6.89 -4.45 -8.99
CA PHE A 128 -6.13 -3.46 -9.76
C PHE A 128 -4.64 -3.39 -9.35
N TYR A 129 -4.34 -3.41 -8.03
CA TYR A 129 -2.95 -3.49 -7.56
C TYR A 129 -2.20 -4.69 -8.14
N ARG A 130 -2.86 -5.86 -8.25
CA ARG A 130 -2.26 -7.10 -8.78
C ARG A 130 -2.06 -7.07 -10.29
N GLU A 131 -2.89 -6.34 -11.01
CA GLU A 131 -2.75 -6.14 -12.45
C GLU A 131 -1.59 -5.22 -12.79
N LEU A 132 -1.33 -4.22 -11.97
CA LEU A 132 -0.21 -3.30 -12.16
C LEU A 132 1.14 -4.03 -12.10
N PRO A 133 2.10 -3.65 -12.94
CA PRO A 133 3.45 -4.23 -12.91
C PRO A 133 4.14 -4.00 -11.56
N ALA A 134 5.15 -4.81 -11.29
CA ALA A 134 5.99 -4.64 -10.10
C ALA A 134 6.62 -3.24 -10.06
N THR A 135 6.77 -2.70 -8.84
CA THR A 135 7.49 -1.42 -8.66
C THR A 135 8.87 -1.48 -9.28
N PRO A 136 9.22 -0.59 -10.21
CA PRO A 136 10.55 -0.55 -10.80
C PRO A 136 11.65 -0.40 -9.75
N LYS A 137 12.72 -1.18 -9.86
CA LYS A 137 13.83 -1.24 -8.88
C LYS A 137 14.44 0.14 -8.57
N ARG A 138 14.43 1.08 -9.52
CA ARG A 138 14.95 2.44 -9.32
C ARG A 138 14.23 3.22 -8.23
N PHE A 139 12.99 2.87 -7.90
CA PHE A 139 12.22 3.49 -6.82
C PHE A 139 12.49 2.86 -5.45
N ILE A 140 13.16 1.71 -5.40
CA ILE A 140 13.52 0.99 -4.17
C ILE A 140 14.95 1.39 -3.78
N SER A 141 15.08 2.14 -2.68
CA SER A 141 16.38 2.63 -2.23
C SER A 141 17.09 1.62 -1.33
N ASP A 142 18.31 1.23 -1.70
CA ASP A 142 19.16 0.36 -0.86
C ASP A 142 19.52 0.99 0.50
N ARG A 143 19.34 2.30 0.64
CA ARG A 143 19.64 3.05 1.87
C ARG A 143 18.47 3.12 2.84
N LEU A 144 17.29 2.74 2.40
CA LEU A 144 16.05 2.80 3.17
C LEU A 144 15.40 1.41 3.22
N PRO A 145 15.67 0.61 4.25
CA PRO A 145 15.13 -0.76 4.33
C PRO A 145 13.62 -0.85 4.13
N VAL A 146 12.87 0.18 4.57
CA VAL A 146 11.40 0.24 4.40
C VAL A 146 10.98 0.25 2.91
N ASP A 147 11.85 0.74 2.00
CA ASP A 147 11.53 0.77 0.57
C ASP A 147 11.49 -0.61 -0.07
N TYR A 148 12.17 -1.61 0.52
CA TYR A 148 12.04 -3.00 0.07
C TYR A 148 10.62 -3.54 0.22
N MET A 149 9.78 -2.93 1.07
CA MET A 149 8.35 -3.26 1.16
C MET A 149 7.55 -2.89 -0.10
N LEU A 150 8.14 -2.17 -1.06
CA LEU A 150 7.59 -1.95 -2.40
C LEU A 150 7.80 -3.15 -3.32
N SER A 151 8.67 -4.10 -2.95
CA SER A 151 8.87 -5.32 -3.72
C SER A 151 7.74 -6.32 -3.50
N GLU A 152 7.42 -7.11 -4.52
CA GLU A 152 6.38 -8.14 -4.43
C GLU A 152 6.72 -9.25 -3.43
N SER A 153 8.01 -9.47 -3.15
CA SER A 153 8.46 -10.40 -2.11
C SER A 153 8.00 -10.03 -0.70
N ALA A 154 7.65 -8.76 -0.45
CA ALA A 154 7.02 -8.35 0.82
C ALA A 154 5.67 -9.02 1.08
N MET A 155 5.00 -9.53 0.03
CA MET A 155 3.72 -10.24 0.13
C MET A 155 3.85 -11.73 0.46
N LEU A 156 5.07 -12.28 0.51
CA LEU A 156 5.30 -13.71 0.76
C LEU A 156 5.01 -14.14 2.19
N PHE A 157 4.89 -13.18 3.10
CA PHE A 157 4.55 -13.44 4.49
C PHE A 157 3.26 -12.74 4.89
N VAL A 158 2.40 -13.48 5.59
CA VAL A 158 1.19 -12.97 6.23
C VAL A 158 1.19 -13.46 7.67
N GLY A 159 1.02 -12.56 8.62
CA GLY A 159 1.08 -12.90 10.05
C GLY A 159 0.02 -13.90 10.52
N GLY A 160 -1.13 -13.94 9.85
CA GLY A 160 -2.22 -14.88 10.15
C GLY A 160 -3.05 -14.47 11.37
N ALA A 161 -4.04 -15.28 11.70
CA ALA A 161 -5.05 -15.00 12.73
C ALA A 161 -4.49 -14.84 14.16
N GLY A 162 -3.34 -15.43 14.44
CA GLY A 162 -2.69 -15.36 15.74
C GLY A 162 -1.71 -14.20 15.93
N SER A 163 -1.48 -13.38 14.90
CA SER A 163 -0.60 -12.22 15.02
C SER A 163 -1.22 -11.15 15.90
N CYS A 164 -0.43 -10.63 16.84
CA CYS A 164 -0.82 -9.47 17.62
C CYS A 164 -0.82 -8.20 16.73
N ALA A 165 -1.60 -7.20 17.13
CA ALA A 165 -1.48 -5.85 16.58
C ALA A 165 -0.02 -5.37 16.76
N GLY A 166 0.57 -4.73 15.73
CA GLY A 166 1.94 -4.24 15.77
C GLY A 166 3.01 -5.33 16.01
N CYS A 167 2.78 -6.58 15.60
CA CYS A 167 3.69 -7.70 15.85
C CYS A 167 5.06 -7.47 15.19
N GLY A 168 6.08 -7.13 15.99
CA GLY A 168 7.43 -6.84 15.51
C GLY A 168 8.12 -8.04 14.83
N GLU A 169 7.82 -9.28 15.28
CA GLU A 169 8.36 -10.49 14.62
C GLU A 169 7.80 -10.64 13.21
N ALA A 170 6.50 -10.40 13.01
CA ALA A 170 5.88 -10.46 11.69
C ALA A 170 6.46 -9.39 10.76
N SER A 171 6.64 -8.15 11.26
CA SER A 171 7.26 -7.06 10.50
C SER A 171 8.72 -7.37 10.16
N ALA A 172 9.49 -7.94 11.09
CA ALA A 172 10.88 -8.35 10.84
C ALA A 172 10.99 -9.45 9.78
N LEU A 173 10.11 -10.47 9.83
CA LEU A 173 10.07 -11.54 8.83
C LEU A 173 9.68 -11.01 7.44
N ARG A 174 8.71 -10.11 7.37
CA ARG A 174 8.34 -9.43 6.11
C ARG A 174 9.51 -8.65 5.54
N MET A 175 10.19 -7.85 6.38
CA MET A 175 11.35 -7.06 5.95
C MET A 175 12.47 -7.97 5.44
N MET A 176 12.75 -9.08 6.12
CA MET A 176 13.72 -10.07 5.68
C MET A 176 13.35 -10.63 4.30
N LEU A 177 12.12 -11.05 4.09
CA LEU A 177 11.64 -11.58 2.80
C LEU A 177 11.65 -10.52 1.70
N ALA A 178 11.27 -9.28 2.04
CA ALA A 178 11.30 -8.16 1.10
C ALA A 178 12.73 -7.86 0.61
N THR A 179 13.74 -7.99 1.50
CA THR A 179 15.15 -7.71 1.18
C THR A 179 15.85 -8.87 0.49
N THR A 180 15.57 -10.10 0.89
CA THR A 180 16.25 -11.29 0.33
C THR A 180 15.59 -11.79 -0.96
N GLY A 181 14.29 -11.55 -1.10
CA GLY A 181 13.51 -12.07 -2.22
C GLY A 181 13.38 -13.60 -2.22
N TYR A 182 12.72 -14.11 -3.24
CA TYR A 182 12.86 -15.50 -3.67
C TYR A 182 13.97 -15.54 -4.72
N GLN A 183 15.07 -16.17 -4.40
CA GLN A 183 16.09 -16.54 -5.40
C GLN A 183 15.75 -17.89 -6.00
#